data_302d9132de9278d5bbbf466114760f99
#
_entry.id   302d9132de9278d5bbbf466114760f99
#
_cell.length_a   1.000
_cell.length_b   1.000
_cell.length_c   1.000
_cell.angle_alpha   90.00
_cell.angle_beta   90.00
_cell.angle_gamma   90.00
#
_symmetry.space_group_name_H-M   'P 1'
#
loop_
_entity.id
_entity.type
_entity.pdbx_description
1 polymer ?
#
loop_
_entity_poly.entity_id
_entity_poly.type
_entity_poly.pdbx_seq_one_letter_code
_entity_poly.pdbx_strand_id
1 'polypeptide(L)'
;MTAVAALALTSVSWAKPLKIGYSDYPSWTAWQIAKEKGYFQKHGVDVELVWFPIYTDSLNALNTGQIDANCQTWSDTVAPLAEGVKLTAILVNDYSWGNDGLLAKPGVTSVKDLKGKTVATELGTCDHFLLLKALEKNGLTEKDIKYKNMTVPDAAAAFLSGKVDAAVVWQPWLSQTQREGKGKMIFSSADIPYLIPDLLVVQSKVLADRSAEWQKVVDAWFDVYKFIKTNEDEAVAIISKVVEQKPSDYKVFMPGCKFADQKLNVAAFEKTDKDSSLYGSGKTIADFLKATGQIKTVPNFGPALDATYVKAAAAAQK
;
A
#
# COMPACT_ATOMS: atom_id res chain seq x y z
N MET A 1 -39.69 -51.25 22.70
CA MET A 1 -39.66 -50.01 21.89
C MET A 1 -38.39 -49.26 22.23
N THR A 2 -37.37 -49.41 21.40
CA THR A 2 -36.04 -48.77 21.59
C THR A 2 -36.00 -47.51 20.76
N ALA A 3 -35.93 -46.35 21.43
CA ALA A 3 -35.80 -45.06 20.77
C ALA A 3 -34.35 -44.84 20.31
N VAL A 4 -34.15 -44.77 19.00
CA VAL A 4 -32.88 -44.40 18.39
C VAL A 4 -32.82 -42.85 18.37
N ALA A 5 -31.96 -42.29 19.19
CA ALA A 5 -31.67 -40.85 19.13
C ALA A 5 -30.76 -40.59 17.93
N ALA A 6 -31.26 -39.88 16.92
CA ALA A 6 -30.47 -39.39 15.80
C ALA A 6 -29.66 -38.17 16.26
N LEU A 7 -28.33 -38.33 16.39
CA LEU A 7 -27.42 -37.19 16.51
C LEU A 7 -27.37 -36.44 15.16
N ALA A 8 -27.93 -35.23 15.14
CA ALA A 8 -27.77 -34.34 14.03
C ALA A 8 -26.30 -33.79 14.04
N LEU A 9 -25.45 -34.33 13.16
CA LEU A 9 -24.16 -33.75 12.84
C LEU A 9 -24.39 -32.41 12.13
N THR A 10 -24.33 -31.33 12.87
CA THR A 10 -24.24 -29.99 12.27
C THR A 10 -22.89 -29.88 11.57
N SER A 11 -22.89 -29.96 10.24
CA SER A 11 -21.74 -29.65 9.42
C SER A 11 -21.41 -28.17 9.67
N VAL A 12 -20.31 -27.91 10.38
CA VAL A 12 -19.73 -26.56 10.46
C VAL A 12 -19.22 -26.26 9.05
N SER A 13 -20.00 -25.52 8.28
CA SER A 13 -19.53 -24.94 7.03
C SER A 13 -18.47 -23.91 7.39
N TRP A 14 -17.21 -24.25 7.20
CA TRP A 14 -16.11 -23.28 7.33
C TRP A 14 -16.32 -22.24 6.22
N ALA A 15 -16.45 -20.98 6.60
CA ALA A 15 -16.46 -19.88 5.63
C ALA A 15 -15.14 -19.92 4.85
N LYS A 16 -15.20 -19.64 3.53
CA LYS A 16 -13.97 -19.58 2.73
C LYS A 16 -13.00 -18.57 3.35
N PRO A 17 -11.67 -18.80 3.30
CA PRO A 17 -10.67 -17.85 3.77
C PRO A 17 -10.90 -16.47 3.15
N LEU A 18 -10.65 -15.41 3.91
CA LEU A 18 -10.57 -14.05 3.38
C LEU A 18 -9.30 -13.92 2.52
N LYS A 19 -9.45 -13.49 1.27
CA LYS A 19 -8.33 -13.30 0.36
C LYS A 19 -7.80 -11.89 0.43
N ILE A 20 -6.56 -11.73 0.90
CA ILE A 20 -5.85 -10.44 0.96
C ILE A 20 -4.71 -10.44 -0.04
N GLY A 21 -4.81 -9.62 -1.09
CA GLY A 21 -3.75 -9.40 -2.06
C GLY A 21 -2.66 -8.49 -1.51
N TYR A 22 -1.42 -8.74 -1.92
CA TYR A 22 -0.28 -7.89 -1.58
C TYR A 22 0.85 -8.08 -2.59
N SER A 23 1.75 -7.11 -2.69
CA SER A 23 2.98 -7.19 -3.48
C SER A 23 4.21 -6.82 -2.65
N ASP A 24 5.28 -6.39 -3.26
CA ASP A 24 6.63 -6.35 -2.71
C ASP A 24 6.94 -5.19 -1.73
N TYR A 25 6.02 -4.27 -1.48
CA TYR A 25 6.26 -3.17 -0.56
C TYR A 25 6.39 -3.64 0.90
N PRO A 26 7.29 -3.07 1.71
CA PRO A 26 7.65 -3.59 3.04
C PRO A 26 6.49 -3.74 4.02
N SER A 27 5.57 -2.77 4.11
CA SER A 27 4.45 -2.89 5.03
C SER A 27 3.40 -3.91 4.57
N TRP A 28 3.32 -4.15 3.26
CA TRP A 28 2.39 -5.15 2.72
C TRP A 28 2.92 -6.57 2.95
N THR A 29 4.22 -6.80 2.71
CA THR A 29 4.86 -8.09 3.03
C THR A 29 4.88 -8.40 4.53
N ALA A 30 4.70 -7.38 5.39
CA ALA A 30 4.60 -7.56 6.84
C ALA A 30 3.38 -8.40 7.27
N TRP A 31 2.33 -8.54 6.45
CA TRP A 31 1.23 -9.47 6.70
C TRP A 31 1.70 -10.93 6.81
N GLN A 32 2.85 -11.28 6.21
CA GLN A 32 3.45 -12.60 6.37
C GLN A 32 3.81 -12.90 7.84
N ILE A 33 4.10 -11.88 8.64
CA ILE A 33 4.31 -12.04 10.10
C ILE A 33 3.03 -12.58 10.75
N ALA A 34 1.84 -12.04 10.39
CA ALA A 34 0.58 -12.54 10.93
C ALA A 34 0.36 -14.02 10.62
N LYS A 35 0.74 -14.46 9.42
CA LYS A 35 0.68 -15.87 8.99
C LYS A 35 1.69 -16.72 9.75
N GLU A 36 2.97 -16.35 9.77
CA GLU A 36 4.04 -17.17 10.37
C GLU A 36 3.97 -17.22 11.90
N LYS A 37 3.48 -16.15 12.54
CA LYS A 37 3.30 -16.09 14.00
C LYS A 37 1.92 -16.57 14.47
N GLY A 38 1.07 -16.99 13.55
CA GLY A 38 -0.25 -17.51 13.88
C GLY A 38 -1.23 -16.46 14.40
N TYR A 39 -1.06 -15.18 14.07
CA TYR A 39 -1.94 -14.12 14.60
C TYR A 39 -3.35 -14.18 14.01
N PHE A 40 -3.53 -14.64 12.78
CA PHE A 40 -4.86 -14.88 12.23
C PHE A 40 -5.59 -15.97 13.02
N GLN A 41 -4.92 -17.09 13.33
CA GLN A 41 -5.48 -18.18 14.13
C GLN A 41 -5.75 -17.74 15.58
N LYS A 42 -4.84 -16.95 16.17
CA LYS A 42 -5.02 -16.36 17.52
C LYS A 42 -6.33 -15.57 17.61
N HIS A 43 -6.67 -14.82 16.57
CA HIS A 43 -7.92 -14.04 16.52
C HIS A 43 -9.10 -14.83 15.96
N GLY A 44 -8.91 -16.09 15.54
CA GLY A 44 -9.98 -16.95 15.04
C GLY A 44 -10.55 -16.47 13.70
N VAL A 45 -9.67 -16.07 12.77
CA VAL A 45 -9.99 -15.75 11.37
C VAL A 45 -9.10 -16.55 10.44
N ASP A 46 -9.67 -17.00 9.31
CA ASP A 46 -8.94 -17.68 8.25
C ASP A 46 -8.65 -16.71 7.10
N VAL A 47 -7.36 -16.56 6.76
CA VAL A 47 -6.87 -15.60 5.76
C VAL A 47 -5.93 -16.31 4.80
N GLU A 48 -6.20 -16.14 3.52
CA GLU A 48 -5.32 -16.49 2.41
C GLU A 48 -4.59 -15.21 1.94
N LEU A 49 -3.27 -15.16 2.14
CA LEU A 49 -2.44 -14.09 1.58
C LEU A 49 -2.09 -14.43 0.13
N VAL A 50 -2.54 -13.61 -0.82
CA VAL A 50 -2.36 -13.80 -2.27
C VAL A 50 -1.25 -12.88 -2.77
N TRP A 51 -0.13 -13.48 -3.17
CA TRP A 51 1.03 -12.76 -3.68
C TRP A 51 0.84 -12.33 -5.14
N PHE A 52 1.15 -11.08 -5.44
CA PHE A 52 1.19 -10.53 -6.78
C PHE A 52 2.59 -9.96 -7.08
N PRO A 53 3.36 -10.57 -8.00
CA PRO A 53 4.65 -10.04 -8.41
C PRO A 53 4.59 -8.65 -9.05
N ILE A 54 3.45 -8.33 -9.68
CA ILE A 54 3.16 -7.03 -10.30
C ILE A 54 2.03 -6.38 -9.53
N TYR A 55 2.28 -5.19 -9.02
CA TYR A 55 1.34 -4.48 -8.13
C TYR A 55 0.01 -4.14 -8.82
N THR A 56 0.04 -3.65 -10.05
CA THR A 56 -1.18 -3.32 -10.80
C THR A 56 -2.09 -4.52 -11.04
N ASP A 57 -1.56 -5.75 -11.07
CA ASP A 57 -2.38 -6.97 -11.15
C ASP A 57 -3.20 -7.16 -9.86
N SER A 58 -2.65 -6.81 -8.69
CA SER A 58 -3.38 -6.88 -7.43
C SER A 58 -4.52 -5.85 -7.36
N LEU A 59 -4.29 -4.64 -7.87
CA LEU A 59 -5.33 -3.60 -7.99
C LEU A 59 -6.49 -4.09 -8.88
N ASN A 60 -6.16 -4.68 -10.03
CA ASN A 60 -7.14 -5.25 -10.95
C ASN A 60 -7.92 -6.41 -10.31
N ALA A 61 -7.22 -7.28 -9.56
CA ALA A 61 -7.85 -8.41 -8.87
C ALA A 61 -8.85 -7.93 -7.80
N LEU A 62 -8.55 -6.87 -7.04
CA LEU A 62 -9.49 -6.27 -6.09
C LEU A 62 -10.67 -5.63 -6.84
N ASN A 63 -10.40 -4.79 -7.83
CA ASN A 63 -11.44 -4.04 -8.56
C ASN A 63 -12.45 -4.96 -9.26
N THR A 64 -12.03 -6.17 -9.66
CA THR A 64 -12.85 -7.17 -10.34
C THR A 64 -13.44 -8.25 -9.41
N GLY A 65 -13.14 -8.22 -8.11
CA GLY A 65 -13.68 -9.16 -7.12
C GLY A 65 -13.03 -10.54 -7.11
N GLN A 66 -11.82 -10.66 -7.60
CA GLN A 66 -11.04 -11.92 -7.52
C GLN A 66 -10.42 -12.13 -6.14
N ILE A 67 -10.17 -11.05 -5.41
CA ILE A 67 -9.74 -11.02 -4.01
C ILE A 67 -10.69 -10.14 -3.19
N ASP A 68 -10.74 -10.37 -1.87
CA ASP A 68 -11.65 -9.69 -0.96
C ASP A 68 -11.10 -8.34 -0.48
N ALA A 69 -9.78 -8.25 -0.32
CA ALA A 69 -9.05 -7.06 0.07
C ALA A 69 -7.68 -7.01 -0.62
N ASN A 70 -7.09 -5.82 -0.65
CA ASN A 70 -5.73 -5.61 -1.15
C ASN A 70 -4.96 -4.63 -0.26
N CYS A 71 -3.66 -4.85 -0.13
CA CYS A 71 -2.73 -3.85 0.36
C CYS A 71 -2.39 -2.92 -0.81
N GLN A 72 -2.74 -1.63 -0.68
CA GLN A 72 -2.55 -0.65 -1.74
C GLN A 72 -2.51 0.77 -1.19
N THR A 73 -2.03 1.71 -1.98
CA THR A 73 -1.96 3.11 -1.56
C THR A 73 -3.30 3.83 -1.72
N TRP A 74 -3.44 4.95 -1.04
CA TRP A 74 -4.65 5.77 -1.15
C TRP A 74 -4.80 6.40 -2.55
N SER A 75 -3.70 6.85 -3.18
CA SER A 75 -3.72 7.39 -4.54
C SER A 75 -4.33 6.40 -5.54
N ASP A 76 -3.97 5.13 -5.42
CA ASP A 76 -4.37 4.07 -6.33
C ASP A 76 -5.78 3.54 -6.04
N THR A 77 -6.34 3.94 -4.89
CA THR A 77 -7.72 3.69 -4.50
C THR A 77 -8.67 4.79 -4.99
N VAL A 78 -8.19 6.05 -5.06
CA VAL A 78 -9.02 7.22 -5.42
C VAL A 78 -9.57 7.12 -6.85
N ALA A 79 -8.76 6.68 -7.81
CA ALA A 79 -9.20 6.58 -9.21
C ALA A 79 -10.32 5.54 -9.39
N PRO A 80 -10.22 4.28 -8.92
CA PRO A 80 -11.32 3.33 -8.94
C PRO A 80 -12.60 3.83 -8.23
N LEU A 81 -12.46 4.52 -7.10
CA LEU A 81 -13.62 5.13 -6.40
C LEU A 81 -14.31 6.18 -7.27
N ALA A 82 -13.55 7.00 -8.00
CA ALA A 82 -14.09 8.00 -8.93
C ALA A 82 -14.84 7.38 -10.12
N GLU A 83 -14.46 6.16 -10.51
CA GLU A 83 -15.13 5.33 -11.51
C GLU A 83 -16.32 4.54 -10.96
N GLY A 84 -16.57 4.63 -9.65
CA GLY A 84 -17.72 4.01 -8.98
C GLY A 84 -17.49 2.61 -8.42
N VAL A 85 -16.25 2.11 -8.42
CA VAL A 85 -15.89 0.85 -7.74
C VAL A 85 -16.17 1.00 -6.24
N LYS A 86 -16.76 -0.01 -5.62
CA LYS A 86 -17.18 0.02 -4.21
C LYS A 86 -16.11 -0.59 -3.32
N LEU A 87 -15.22 0.26 -2.83
CA LEU A 87 -14.10 -0.08 -1.97
C LEU A 87 -14.17 0.69 -0.67
N THR A 88 -13.66 0.10 0.42
CA THR A 88 -13.61 0.73 1.74
C THR A 88 -12.25 0.45 2.40
N ALA A 89 -11.50 1.50 2.72
CA ALA A 89 -10.29 1.38 3.53
C ALA A 89 -10.68 1.25 5.01
N ILE A 90 -10.05 0.30 5.70
CA ILE A 90 -10.34 -0.02 7.11
C ILE A 90 -9.12 0.07 8.03
N LEU A 91 -7.92 0.23 7.45
CA LEU A 91 -6.67 0.26 8.20
C LEU A 91 -5.61 1.04 7.40
N VAL A 92 -4.76 1.79 8.09
CA VAL A 92 -3.49 2.30 7.58
C VAL A 92 -2.37 1.37 8.07
N ASN A 93 -1.64 0.75 7.16
CA ASN A 93 -0.48 -0.07 7.47
C ASN A 93 0.71 0.81 7.88
N ASP A 94 1.05 1.76 7.00
CA ASP A 94 2.05 2.78 7.24
C ASP A 94 1.84 4.02 6.35
N TYR A 95 2.75 4.97 6.47
CA TYR A 95 2.95 6.04 5.49
C TYR A 95 4.35 5.89 4.92
N SER A 96 4.47 5.92 3.59
CA SER A 96 5.77 6.00 2.94
C SER A 96 6.46 7.31 3.29
N TRP A 97 7.71 7.21 3.74
CA TRP A 97 8.53 8.36 4.14
C TRP A 97 9.95 8.23 3.60
N GLY A 98 10.06 8.35 2.27
CA GLY A 98 11.31 8.17 1.54
C GLY A 98 11.48 6.77 0.94
N ASN A 99 10.47 5.90 1.03
CA ASN A 99 10.50 4.56 0.45
C ASN A 99 9.94 4.47 -0.97
N ASP A 100 9.35 5.56 -1.47
CA ASP A 100 9.10 5.81 -2.89
C ASP A 100 9.99 6.95 -3.32
N GLY A 101 10.69 6.82 -4.44
CA GLY A 101 11.70 7.81 -4.81
C GLY A 101 11.98 7.94 -6.29
N LEU A 102 12.23 9.17 -6.69
CA LEU A 102 12.68 9.54 -8.03
C LEU A 102 14.21 9.55 -8.03
N LEU A 103 14.78 8.53 -8.66
CA LEU A 103 16.21 8.41 -8.89
C LEU A 103 16.59 8.97 -10.25
N ALA A 104 17.71 9.68 -10.29
CA ALA A 104 18.25 10.24 -11.52
C ALA A 104 19.74 9.87 -11.68
N LYS A 105 20.20 9.78 -12.92
CA LYS A 105 21.60 9.49 -13.27
C LYS A 105 22.52 10.64 -12.95
N PRO A 106 23.82 10.39 -12.84
CA PRO A 106 24.82 11.44 -12.75
C PRO A 106 24.63 12.52 -13.84
N GLY A 107 24.67 13.78 -13.45
CA GLY A 107 24.39 14.93 -14.33
C GLY A 107 22.96 15.47 -14.28
N VAL A 108 22.01 14.73 -13.68
CA VAL A 108 20.66 15.19 -13.31
C VAL A 108 20.66 15.40 -11.79
N THR A 109 20.62 16.63 -11.34
CA THR A 109 20.84 16.97 -9.91
C THR A 109 19.56 17.44 -9.22
N SER A 110 18.54 17.81 -10.01
CA SER A 110 17.25 18.31 -9.54
C SER A 110 16.12 17.84 -10.47
N VAL A 111 14.89 17.96 -10.01
CA VAL A 111 13.70 17.65 -10.83
C VAL A 111 13.62 18.56 -12.07
N LYS A 112 14.11 19.81 -11.99
CA LYS A 112 14.13 20.75 -13.14
C LYS A 112 15.00 20.25 -14.30
N ASP A 113 16.04 19.47 -14.00
CA ASP A 113 16.96 18.92 -15.01
C ASP A 113 16.32 17.75 -15.80
N LEU A 114 15.12 17.29 -15.40
CA LEU A 114 14.37 16.25 -16.11
C LEU A 114 13.76 16.75 -17.43
N LYS A 115 13.74 18.05 -17.70
CA LYS A 115 13.17 18.58 -18.94
C LYS A 115 13.85 17.94 -20.16
N GLY A 116 13.04 17.29 -21.02
CA GLY A 116 13.49 16.56 -22.22
C GLY A 116 14.14 15.19 -21.92
N LYS A 117 14.26 14.78 -20.67
CA LYS A 117 14.83 13.49 -20.25
C LYS A 117 13.80 12.38 -20.31
N THR A 118 14.32 11.14 -20.39
CA THR A 118 13.50 9.92 -20.36
C THR A 118 13.32 9.47 -18.91
N VAL A 119 12.06 9.41 -18.46
CA VAL A 119 11.70 9.02 -17.08
C VAL A 119 10.77 7.82 -17.14
N ALA A 120 11.08 6.76 -16.39
CA ALA A 120 10.26 5.55 -16.30
C ALA A 120 9.58 5.42 -14.94
N THR A 121 8.33 5.00 -14.95
CA THR A 121 7.57 4.51 -13.78
C THR A 121 6.32 3.78 -14.22
N GLU A 122 5.64 3.12 -13.29
CA GLU A 122 4.41 2.38 -13.54
C GLU A 122 3.18 3.31 -13.54
N LEU A 123 2.49 3.36 -14.67
CA LEU A 123 1.34 4.25 -14.90
C LEU A 123 0.19 3.92 -13.93
N GLY A 124 -0.39 4.95 -13.34
CA GLY A 124 -1.59 4.83 -12.50
C GLY A 124 -1.30 4.33 -11.08
N THR A 125 -0.03 4.29 -10.68
CA THR A 125 0.39 3.95 -9.32
C THR A 125 0.83 5.17 -8.51
N CYS A 126 1.07 4.96 -7.21
CA CYS A 126 1.62 5.98 -6.30
C CYS A 126 2.95 6.58 -6.81
N ASP A 127 3.77 5.80 -7.50
CA ASP A 127 5.03 6.30 -8.10
C ASP A 127 4.77 7.22 -9.30
N HIS A 128 3.73 6.95 -10.10
CA HIS A 128 3.31 7.90 -11.12
C HIS A 128 2.78 9.20 -10.49
N PHE A 129 1.97 9.08 -9.43
CA PHE A 129 1.53 10.23 -8.64
C PHE A 129 2.71 11.01 -8.05
N LEU A 130 3.72 10.33 -7.46
CA LEU A 130 4.94 10.93 -6.94
C LEU A 130 5.70 11.72 -8.03
N LEU A 131 5.87 11.12 -9.22
CA LEU A 131 6.51 11.79 -10.37
C LEU A 131 5.79 13.08 -10.73
N LEU A 132 4.47 13.01 -10.89
CA LEU A 132 3.67 14.17 -11.27
C LEU A 132 3.71 15.28 -10.21
N LYS A 133 3.70 14.92 -8.91
CA LYS A 133 3.88 15.87 -7.81
C LYS A 133 5.29 16.49 -7.78
N ALA A 134 6.31 15.70 -8.10
CA ALA A 134 7.68 16.22 -8.22
C ALA A 134 7.77 17.24 -9.36
N LEU A 135 7.20 16.96 -10.51
CA LEU A 135 7.17 17.85 -11.67
C LEU A 135 6.40 19.14 -11.34
N GLU A 136 5.17 19.03 -10.80
CA GLU A 136 4.33 20.18 -10.42
C GLU A 136 5.06 21.14 -9.46
N LYS A 137 5.64 20.61 -8.38
CA LYS A 137 6.39 21.41 -7.38
C LYS A 137 7.60 22.15 -7.98
N ASN A 138 8.07 21.71 -9.14
CA ASN A 138 9.22 22.30 -9.83
C ASN A 138 8.86 23.08 -11.11
N GLY A 139 7.56 23.31 -11.34
CA GLY A 139 7.04 24.10 -12.49
C GLY A 139 7.11 23.35 -13.81
N LEU A 140 7.16 22.01 -13.78
CA LEU A 140 7.14 21.12 -14.93
C LEU A 140 5.82 20.35 -15.00
N THR A 141 5.58 19.76 -16.15
CA THR A 141 4.46 18.82 -16.41
C THR A 141 5.00 17.54 -17.04
N GLU A 142 4.18 16.50 -17.14
CA GLU A 142 4.58 15.27 -17.83
C GLU A 142 4.97 15.51 -19.31
N LYS A 143 4.40 16.56 -19.93
CA LYS A 143 4.75 16.93 -21.32
C LYS A 143 6.17 17.44 -21.47
N ASP A 144 6.81 17.87 -20.40
CA ASP A 144 8.20 18.36 -20.40
C ASP A 144 9.22 17.21 -20.35
N ILE A 145 8.79 15.96 -20.14
CA ILE A 145 9.63 14.76 -20.07
C ILE A 145 9.26 13.73 -21.17
N LYS A 146 10.12 12.78 -21.41
CA LYS A 146 9.82 11.59 -22.23
C LYS A 146 9.40 10.44 -21.29
N TYR A 147 8.12 10.45 -20.92
CA TYR A 147 7.56 9.43 -20.05
C TYR A 147 7.58 8.03 -20.67
N LYS A 148 7.92 7.02 -19.88
CA LYS A 148 7.91 5.59 -20.24
C LYS A 148 7.16 4.80 -19.17
N ASN A 149 6.01 4.25 -19.57
CA ASN A 149 5.28 3.31 -18.72
C ASN A 149 6.02 1.97 -18.66
N MET A 150 6.42 1.57 -17.47
CA MET A 150 7.06 0.28 -17.18
C MET A 150 6.67 -0.16 -15.77
N THR A 151 6.56 -1.47 -15.54
CA THR A 151 6.44 -1.99 -14.17
C THR A 151 7.63 -1.52 -13.32
N VAL A 152 7.47 -1.44 -12.01
CA VAL A 152 8.56 -0.93 -11.15
C VAL A 152 9.85 -1.76 -11.27
N PRO A 153 9.82 -3.11 -11.31
CA PRO A 153 11.00 -3.90 -11.60
C PRO A 153 11.66 -3.56 -12.95
N ASP A 154 10.85 -3.38 -14.01
CA ASP A 154 11.33 -3.03 -15.33
C ASP A 154 11.91 -1.60 -15.40
N ALA A 155 11.30 -0.64 -14.70
CA ALA A 155 11.82 0.73 -14.59
C ALA A 155 13.18 0.76 -13.88
N ALA A 156 13.34 -0.02 -12.80
CA ALA A 156 14.61 -0.22 -12.11
C ALA A 156 15.67 -0.82 -13.05
N ALA A 157 15.34 -1.90 -13.78
CA ALA A 157 16.24 -2.53 -14.74
C ALA A 157 16.61 -1.61 -15.92
N ALA A 158 15.65 -0.81 -16.42
CA ALA A 158 15.89 0.18 -17.47
C ALA A 158 16.83 1.29 -17.00
N PHE A 159 16.70 1.73 -15.74
CA PHE A 159 17.63 2.69 -15.12
C PHE A 159 19.04 2.10 -14.99
N LEU A 160 19.16 0.90 -14.44
CA LEU A 160 20.46 0.22 -14.27
C LEU A 160 21.18 0.00 -15.60
N SER A 161 20.44 -0.41 -16.64
CA SER A 161 21.00 -0.64 -17.99
C SER A 161 21.26 0.61 -18.81
N GLY A 162 20.91 1.77 -18.29
CA GLY A 162 21.16 3.04 -18.97
C GLY A 162 20.13 3.44 -20.03
N LYS A 163 19.00 2.77 -20.12
CA LYS A 163 17.95 3.05 -21.11
C LYS A 163 17.09 4.26 -20.79
N VAL A 164 17.06 4.68 -19.53
CA VAL A 164 16.33 5.87 -19.05
C VAL A 164 17.23 6.77 -18.23
N ASP A 165 16.94 8.07 -18.16
CA ASP A 165 17.71 9.06 -17.42
C ASP A 165 17.31 9.12 -15.94
N ALA A 166 16.06 8.77 -15.64
CA ALA A 166 15.51 8.71 -14.29
C ALA A 166 14.45 7.61 -14.19
N ALA A 167 14.21 7.14 -12.97
CA ALA A 167 13.13 6.20 -12.66
C ALA A 167 12.49 6.55 -11.33
N VAL A 168 11.18 6.38 -11.22
CA VAL A 168 10.46 6.39 -9.94
C VAL A 168 10.13 4.97 -9.58
N VAL A 169 10.57 4.57 -8.41
CA VAL A 169 10.47 3.19 -7.92
C VAL A 169 10.33 3.19 -6.39
N TRP A 170 9.65 2.17 -5.85
CA TRP A 170 9.53 1.94 -4.41
C TRP A 170 10.52 0.89 -3.90
N GLN A 171 10.57 0.73 -2.58
CA GLN A 171 11.36 -0.33 -1.93
C GLN A 171 10.75 -1.73 -2.19
N PRO A 172 11.60 -2.76 -2.43
CA PRO A 172 13.07 -2.77 -2.29
C PRO A 172 13.85 -2.29 -3.53
N TRP A 173 13.18 -2.06 -4.64
CA TRP A 173 13.80 -1.67 -5.93
C TRP A 173 14.56 -0.35 -5.83
N LEU A 174 14.06 0.60 -5.04
CA LEU A 174 14.68 1.90 -4.84
C LEU A 174 16.12 1.77 -4.30
N SER A 175 16.31 1.05 -3.20
CA SER A 175 17.63 0.85 -2.59
C SER A 175 18.56 0.03 -3.48
N GLN A 176 18.04 -1.00 -4.15
CA GLN A 176 18.81 -1.79 -5.11
C GLN A 176 19.29 -0.90 -6.27
N THR A 177 18.39 -0.18 -6.89
CA THR A 177 18.68 0.69 -8.03
C THR A 177 19.67 1.81 -7.65
N GLN A 178 19.51 2.39 -6.47
CA GLN A 178 20.42 3.42 -5.97
C GLN A 178 21.83 2.88 -5.74
N ARG A 179 21.97 1.72 -5.11
CA ARG A 179 23.25 1.07 -4.82
C ARG A 179 23.98 0.66 -6.10
N GLU A 180 23.29 -0.01 -7.02
CA GLU A 180 23.88 -0.59 -8.22
C GLU A 180 24.04 0.43 -9.35
N GLY A 181 23.07 1.32 -9.53
CA GLY A 181 23.02 2.29 -10.62
C GLY A 181 23.70 3.62 -10.34
N LYS A 182 24.26 3.81 -9.13
CA LYS A 182 24.84 5.10 -8.68
C LYS A 182 23.88 6.29 -8.87
N GLY A 183 22.57 6.00 -8.84
CA GLY A 183 21.53 7.01 -8.95
C GLY A 183 21.48 7.89 -7.71
N LYS A 184 21.16 9.18 -7.91
CA LYS A 184 20.88 10.12 -6.83
C LYS A 184 19.37 10.28 -6.68
N MET A 185 18.85 10.14 -5.46
CA MET A 185 17.47 10.51 -5.17
C MET A 185 17.33 12.03 -5.24
N ILE A 186 16.45 12.53 -6.10
CA ILE A 186 16.19 13.95 -6.31
C ILE A 186 14.81 14.39 -5.84
N PHE A 187 13.95 13.43 -5.50
CA PHE A 187 12.63 13.64 -4.88
C PHE A 187 12.15 12.32 -4.28
N SER A 188 11.33 12.37 -3.23
CA SER A 188 10.80 11.17 -2.56
C SER A 188 9.44 11.41 -1.90
N SER A 189 8.83 10.36 -1.38
CA SER A 189 7.61 10.45 -0.58
C SER A 189 7.76 11.31 0.68
N ALA A 190 8.98 11.51 1.19
CA ALA A 190 9.23 12.42 2.30
C ALA A 190 9.01 13.91 1.92
N ASP A 191 9.07 14.25 0.62
CA ASP A 191 8.82 15.62 0.11
C ASP A 191 7.32 15.91 -0.08
N ILE A 192 6.47 14.89 0.05
CA ILE A 192 5.00 14.96 0.01
C ILE A 192 4.39 14.19 1.20
N PRO A 193 4.66 14.62 2.44
CA PRO A 193 4.28 13.88 3.64
C PRO A 193 2.78 13.59 3.68
N TYR A 194 2.43 12.36 4.12
CA TYR A 194 1.06 11.84 4.23
C TYR A 194 0.29 11.62 2.92
N LEU A 195 0.88 11.88 1.75
CA LEU A 195 0.19 11.69 0.46
C LEU A 195 0.37 10.28 -0.13
N ILE A 196 1.21 9.44 0.48
CA ILE A 196 1.32 8.02 0.15
C ILE A 196 1.09 7.19 1.42
N PRO A 197 -0.16 7.09 1.91
CA PRO A 197 -0.53 6.13 2.93
C PRO A 197 -0.80 4.76 2.29
N ASP A 198 -0.30 3.72 2.93
CA ASP A 198 -0.49 2.32 2.59
C ASP A 198 -1.64 1.74 3.42
N LEU A 199 -2.62 1.16 2.76
CA LEU A 199 -3.91 0.82 3.34
C LEU A 199 -4.25 -0.66 3.14
N LEU A 200 -5.05 -1.21 4.05
CA LEU A 200 -5.87 -2.37 3.76
C LEU A 200 -7.22 -1.88 3.22
N VAL A 201 -7.45 -2.15 1.94
CA VAL A 201 -8.67 -1.77 1.22
C VAL A 201 -9.49 -3.01 0.91
N VAL A 202 -10.77 -2.99 1.28
CA VAL A 202 -11.68 -4.14 1.21
C VAL A 202 -12.81 -3.84 0.21
N GLN A 203 -13.30 -4.83 -0.50
CA GLN A 203 -14.56 -4.71 -1.23
C GLN A 203 -15.70 -4.41 -0.27
N SER A 204 -16.41 -3.29 -0.48
CA SER A 204 -17.45 -2.81 0.46
C SER A 204 -18.53 -3.86 0.74
N LYS A 205 -18.88 -4.70 -0.28
CA LYS A 205 -19.84 -5.79 -0.09
C LYS A 205 -19.29 -6.86 0.85
N VAL A 206 -18.06 -7.32 0.63
CA VAL A 206 -17.43 -8.35 1.47
C VAL A 206 -17.21 -7.83 2.90
N LEU A 207 -16.89 -6.53 3.03
CA LEU A 207 -16.77 -5.89 4.33
C LEU A 207 -18.08 -5.94 5.11
N ALA A 208 -19.21 -5.64 4.47
CA ALA A 208 -20.53 -5.68 5.09
C ALA A 208 -20.95 -7.11 5.46
N ASP A 209 -20.73 -8.07 4.56
CA ASP A 209 -21.14 -9.46 4.73
C ASP A 209 -20.31 -10.18 5.82
N ARG A 210 -19.04 -9.77 6.06
CA ARG A 210 -18.07 -10.45 6.93
C ARG A 210 -17.41 -9.50 7.96
N SER A 211 -18.12 -8.48 8.41
CA SER A 211 -17.61 -7.40 9.27
C SER A 211 -16.87 -7.92 10.52
N ALA A 212 -17.40 -8.93 11.21
CA ALA A 212 -16.76 -9.49 12.41
C ALA A 212 -15.40 -10.17 12.12
N GLU A 213 -15.22 -10.71 10.91
CA GLU A 213 -13.95 -11.32 10.53
C GLU A 213 -12.92 -10.25 10.16
N TRP A 214 -13.34 -9.15 9.53
CA TRP A 214 -12.46 -8.01 9.24
C TRP A 214 -11.96 -7.32 10.51
N GLN A 215 -12.77 -7.28 11.58
CA GLN A 215 -12.27 -6.82 12.89
C GLN A 215 -11.10 -7.67 13.36
N LYS A 216 -11.21 -8.99 13.28
CA LYS A 216 -10.14 -9.93 13.66
C LYS A 216 -8.88 -9.77 12.82
N VAL A 217 -9.02 -9.45 11.53
CA VAL A 217 -7.88 -9.13 10.64
C VAL A 217 -7.17 -7.87 11.11
N VAL A 218 -7.93 -6.80 11.44
CA VAL A 218 -7.35 -5.55 11.96
C VAL A 218 -6.67 -5.78 13.30
N ASP A 219 -7.25 -6.58 14.21
CA ASP A 219 -6.63 -6.93 15.49
C ASP A 219 -5.32 -7.70 15.29
N ALA A 220 -5.27 -8.64 14.33
CA ALA A 220 -4.06 -9.37 13.96
C ALA A 220 -2.97 -8.43 13.42
N TRP A 221 -3.32 -7.37 12.67
CA TRP A 221 -2.36 -6.36 12.24
C TRP A 221 -1.70 -5.62 13.40
N PHE A 222 -2.42 -5.27 14.43
CA PHE A 222 -1.81 -4.62 15.59
C PHE A 222 -0.90 -5.55 16.39
N ASP A 223 -1.10 -6.87 16.35
CA ASP A 223 -0.10 -7.84 16.82
C ASP A 223 1.16 -7.82 15.92
N VAL A 224 1.00 -7.72 14.59
CA VAL A 224 2.14 -7.54 13.66
C VAL A 224 2.90 -6.26 13.96
N TYR A 225 2.20 -5.13 14.11
CA TYR A 225 2.82 -3.86 14.50
C TYR A 225 3.65 -3.98 15.77
N LYS A 226 3.06 -4.57 16.83
CA LYS A 226 3.75 -4.81 18.10
C LYS A 226 4.99 -5.69 17.91
N PHE A 227 4.87 -6.77 17.12
CA PHE A 227 5.97 -7.68 16.84
C PHE A 227 7.12 -6.98 16.12
N ILE A 228 6.85 -6.16 15.11
CA ILE A 228 7.86 -5.36 14.41
C ILE A 228 8.62 -4.45 15.39
N LYS A 229 7.92 -3.83 16.36
CA LYS A 229 8.53 -2.93 17.34
C LYS A 229 9.37 -3.65 18.40
N THR A 230 9.05 -4.88 18.74
CA THR A 230 9.72 -5.63 19.82
C THR A 230 10.73 -6.67 19.33
N ASN A 231 10.63 -7.09 18.05
CA ASN A 231 11.40 -8.17 17.45
C ASN A 231 11.86 -7.80 16.04
N GLU A 232 12.46 -6.60 15.88
CA GLU A 232 12.76 -6.01 14.56
C GLU A 232 13.58 -6.95 13.67
N ASP A 233 14.63 -7.58 14.19
CA ASP A 233 15.50 -8.46 13.40
C ASP A 233 14.76 -9.69 12.87
N GLU A 234 13.88 -10.29 13.69
CA GLU A 234 13.07 -11.42 13.25
C GLU A 234 11.97 -10.97 12.29
N ALA A 235 11.34 -9.83 12.52
CA ALA A 235 10.36 -9.24 11.62
C ALA A 235 10.97 -8.99 10.24
N VAL A 236 12.14 -8.36 10.18
CA VAL A 236 12.88 -8.10 8.95
C VAL A 236 13.25 -9.42 8.23
N ALA A 237 13.65 -10.46 8.97
CA ALA A 237 13.96 -11.76 8.39
C ALA A 237 12.74 -12.43 7.73
N ILE A 238 11.56 -12.31 8.34
CA ILE A 238 10.30 -12.82 7.77
C ILE A 238 9.92 -12.02 6.51
N ILE A 239 9.91 -10.69 6.60
CA ILE A 239 9.45 -9.81 5.53
C ILE A 239 10.37 -9.92 4.31
N SER A 240 11.69 -9.85 4.52
CA SER A 240 12.70 -9.88 3.44
C SER A 240 12.72 -11.20 2.66
N LYS A 241 12.36 -12.31 3.31
CA LYS A 241 12.25 -13.63 2.68
C LYS A 241 11.17 -13.67 1.60
N VAL A 242 10.09 -12.92 1.77
CA VAL A 242 8.98 -12.86 0.79
C VAL A 242 9.46 -12.35 -0.57
N VAL A 243 10.38 -11.39 -0.55
CA VAL A 243 10.94 -10.73 -1.74
C VAL A 243 12.36 -11.20 -2.08
N GLU A 244 12.80 -12.32 -1.48
CA GLU A 244 14.12 -12.94 -1.71
C GLU A 244 15.30 -11.99 -1.49
N GLN A 245 15.16 -11.04 -0.55
CA GLN A 245 16.20 -10.08 -0.19
C GLN A 245 16.95 -10.53 1.07
N LYS A 246 18.19 -10.04 1.23
CA LYS A 246 18.93 -10.24 2.49
C LYS A 246 18.35 -9.36 3.59
N PRO A 247 18.18 -9.87 4.83
CA PRO A 247 17.68 -9.07 5.94
C PRO A 247 18.47 -7.78 6.18
N SER A 248 19.82 -7.83 6.02
CA SER A 248 20.68 -6.64 6.16
C SER A 248 20.34 -5.52 5.18
N ASP A 249 20.04 -5.88 3.92
CA ASP A 249 19.70 -4.92 2.88
C ASP A 249 18.29 -4.35 3.11
N TYR A 250 17.38 -5.22 3.59
CA TYR A 250 15.99 -4.84 3.88
C TYR A 250 15.86 -3.91 5.10
N LYS A 251 16.69 -4.12 6.13
CA LYS A 251 16.68 -3.31 7.37
C LYS A 251 16.95 -1.83 7.11
N VAL A 252 17.72 -1.49 6.07
CA VAL A 252 18.14 -0.11 5.76
C VAL A 252 16.95 0.82 5.48
N PHE A 253 15.88 0.31 4.86
CA PHE A 253 14.73 1.14 4.48
C PHE A 253 13.49 0.96 5.38
N MET A 254 13.55 0.05 6.36
CA MET A 254 12.46 -0.09 7.34
C MET A 254 12.08 1.22 8.07
N PRO A 255 13.03 2.13 8.40
CA PRO A 255 12.69 3.43 9.00
C PRO A 255 11.83 4.32 8.10
N GLY A 256 11.87 4.12 6.78
CA GLY A 256 11.02 4.81 5.81
C GLY A 256 9.57 4.30 5.77
N CYS A 257 9.25 3.18 6.41
CA CYS A 257 7.90 2.74 6.69
C CYS A 257 7.45 3.34 8.03
N LYS A 258 6.68 4.41 8.00
CA LYS A 258 6.06 4.93 9.22
C LYS A 258 4.85 4.11 9.60
N PHE A 259 5.08 2.90 10.13
CA PHE A 259 4.03 2.00 10.58
C PHE A 259 3.06 2.71 11.54
N ALA A 260 1.78 2.60 11.24
CA ALA A 260 0.74 3.28 11.99
C ALA A 260 0.28 2.45 13.20
N ASP A 261 0.52 2.98 14.41
CA ASP A 261 -0.07 2.43 15.63
C ASP A 261 -1.60 2.70 15.69
N GLN A 262 -2.24 2.24 16.76
CA GLN A 262 -3.69 2.44 16.93
C GLN A 262 -4.06 3.93 16.99
N LYS A 263 -3.25 4.76 17.67
CA LYS A 263 -3.51 6.19 17.82
C LYS A 263 -3.42 6.91 16.47
N LEU A 264 -2.37 6.61 15.70
CA LEU A 264 -2.19 7.17 14.37
C LEU A 264 -3.28 6.69 13.41
N ASN A 265 -3.67 5.40 13.49
CA ASN A 265 -4.78 4.87 12.74
C ASN A 265 -6.10 5.60 13.05
N VAL A 266 -6.47 5.77 14.32
CA VAL A 266 -7.69 6.51 14.69
C VAL A 266 -7.65 7.93 14.15
N ALA A 267 -6.52 8.63 14.28
CA ALA A 267 -6.35 9.99 13.77
C ALA A 267 -6.42 10.09 12.24
N ALA A 268 -5.91 9.07 11.53
CA ALA A 268 -5.95 9.01 10.07
C ALA A 268 -7.38 8.99 9.50
N PHE A 269 -8.32 8.40 10.24
CA PHE A 269 -9.73 8.34 9.83
C PHE A 269 -10.58 9.51 10.36
N GLU A 270 -10.00 10.49 11.03
CA GLU A 270 -10.72 11.71 11.41
C GLU A 270 -11.10 12.54 10.19
N LYS A 271 -12.32 13.05 10.18
CA LYS A 271 -12.82 13.86 9.06
C LYS A 271 -12.29 15.31 9.19
N THR A 272 -11.11 15.54 8.64
CA THR A 272 -10.43 16.84 8.60
C THR A 272 -9.88 17.12 7.20
N ASP A 273 -9.53 18.39 6.92
CA ASP A 273 -8.91 18.82 5.66
C ASP A 273 -7.37 18.70 5.68
N LYS A 274 -6.79 18.15 6.75
CA LYS A 274 -5.33 17.96 6.86
C LYS A 274 -4.90 16.71 6.10
N ASP A 275 -3.79 16.77 5.38
CA ASP A 275 -3.24 15.61 4.66
C ASP A 275 -2.85 14.43 5.59
N SER A 276 -2.70 14.69 6.90
CA SER A 276 -2.51 13.62 7.89
C SER A 276 -3.77 12.76 8.13
N SER A 277 -4.94 13.17 7.63
CA SER A 277 -6.14 12.36 7.57
C SER A 277 -6.40 11.85 6.16
N LEU A 278 -7.04 10.68 6.04
CA LEU A 278 -7.41 10.10 4.75
C LEU A 278 -8.47 10.92 4.00
N TYR A 279 -9.28 11.72 4.70
CA TYR A 279 -10.19 12.68 4.07
C TYR A 279 -9.43 13.83 3.42
N GLY A 280 -8.48 14.44 4.13
CA GLY A 280 -7.67 15.56 3.62
C GLY A 280 -6.73 15.11 2.51
N SER A 281 -5.92 14.06 2.74
CA SER A 281 -5.03 13.51 1.70
C SER A 281 -5.82 13.00 0.49
N GLY A 282 -6.96 12.35 0.71
CA GLY A 282 -7.85 11.91 -0.38
C GLY A 282 -8.34 13.08 -1.23
N LYS A 283 -8.73 14.19 -0.59
CA LYS A 283 -9.11 15.41 -1.31
C LYS A 283 -7.93 15.98 -2.11
N THR A 284 -6.77 16.13 -1.49
CA THR A 284 -5.54 16.63 -2.14
C THR A 284 -5.17 15.76 -3.36
N ILE A 285 -5.21 14.42 -3.21
CA ILE A 285 -4.95 13.46 -4.28
C ILE A 285 -6.01 13.59 -5.38
N ALA A 286 -7.29 13.58 -5.03
CA ALA A 286 -8.37 13.62 -6.03
C ALA A 286 -8.41 14.94 -6.81
N ASP A 287 -8.19 16.07 -6.15
CA ASP A 287 -8.10 17.37 -6.81
C ASP A 287 -6.93 17.40 -7.81
N PHE A 288 -5.80 16.81 -7.43
CA PHE A 288 -4.63 16.68 -8.31
C PHE A 288 -4.90 15.74 -9.50
N LEU A 289 -5.43 14.54 -9.26
CA LEU A 289 -5.76 13.59 -10.33
C LEU A 289 -6.81 14.17 -11.31
N LYS A 290 -7.75 14.98 -10.80
CA LYS A 290 -8.72 15.68 -11.63
C LYS A 290 -8.06 16.78 -12.45
N ALA A 291 -7.19 17.60 -11.86
CA ALA A 291 -6.47 18.66 -12.56
C ALA A 291 -5.55 18.14 -13.66
N THR A 292 -4.98 16.94 -13.49
CA THR A 292 -4.14 16.25 -14.49
C THR A 292 -4.93 15.38 -15.46
N GLY A 293 -6.28 15.34 -15.33
CA GLY A 293 -7.16 14.63 -16.26
C GLY A 293 -7.24 13.12 -16.05
N GLN A 294 -6.72 12.59 -14.94
CA GLN A 294 -6.73 11.16 -14.65
C GLN A 294 -8.09 10.68 -14.09
N ILE A 295 -8.84 11.57 -13.43
CA ILE A 295 -10.23 11.33 -13.03
C ILE A 295 -11.12 12.49 -13.48
N LYS A 296 -12.41 12.21 -13.68
CA LYS A 296 -13.40 13.22 -14.08
C LYS A 296 -14.05 13.91 -12.89
N THR A 297 -14.30 13.17 -11.84
CA THR A 297 -15.02 13.61 -10.63
C THR A 297 -14.27 13.22 -9.37
N VAL A 298 -14.32 14.09 -8.34
CA VAL A 298 -13.82 13.76 -7.00
C VAL A 298 -14.79 12.77 -6.35
N PRO A 299 -14.34 11.61 -5.86
CA PRO A 299 -15.22 10.65 -5.23
C PRO A 299 -15.70 11.14 -3.85
N ASN A 300 -16.84 10.60 -3.39
CA ASN A 300 -17.26 10.78 -2.00
C ASN A 300 -16.51 9.79 -1.11
N PHE A 301 -15.65 10.30 -0.23
CA PHE A 301 -14.85 9.48 0.67
C PHE A 301 -15.63 8.92 1.87
N GLY A 302 -16.82 9.43 2.18
CA GLY A 302 -17.61 8.96 3.34
C GLY A 302 -17.82 7.45 3.36
N PRO A 303 -18.36 6.84 2.29
CA PRO A 303 -18.53 5.38 2.22
C PRO A 303 -17.23 4.59 2.00
N ALA A 304 -16.15 5.26 1.59
CA ALA A 304 -14.86 4.64 1.27
C ALA A 304 -13.90 4.54 2.46
N LEU A 305 -14.27 5.09 3.62
CA LEU A 305 -13.45 5.14 4.83
C LEU A 305 -14.27 4.68 6.03
N ASP A 306 -13.88 3.57 6.67
CA ASP A 306 -14.56 3.04 7.86
C ASP A 306 -13.59 2.94 9.05
N ALA A 307 -13.74 3.88 9.99
CA ALA A 307 -12.96 3.96 11.22
C ALA A 307 -13.37 2.93 12.29
N THR A 308 -14.46 2.19 12.11
CA THR A 308 -15.04 1.30 13.14
C THR A 308 -14.01 0.31 13.64
N TYR A 309 -13.28 -0.31 12.75
CA TYR A 309 -12.33 -1.37 13.03
C TYR A 309 -11.12 -0.89 13.84
N VAL A 310 -10.51 0.21 13.42
CA VAL A 310 -9.34 0.79 14.13
C VAL A 310 -9.72 1.40 15.47
N LYS A 311 -10.93 1.95 15.60
CA LYS A 311 -11.45 2.45 16.87
C LYS A 311 -11.74 1.32 17.86
N ALA A 312 -12.32 0.22 17.40
CA ALA A 312 -12.55 -0.96 18.23
C ALA A 312 -11.23 -1.58 18.72
N ALA A 313 -10.24 -1.75 17.83
CA ALA A 313 -8.92 -2.23 18.20
C ALA A 313 -8.20 -1.31 19.21
N ALA A 314 -8.34 0.02 19.07
CA ALA A 314 -7.76 0.98 20.02
C ALA A 314 -8.48 0.97 21.39
N ALA A 315 -9.77 0.67 21.43
CA ALA A 315 -10.54 0.56 22.68
C ALA A 315 -10.22 -0.72 23.46
N ALA A 316 -9.89 -1.80 22.78
CA ALA A 316 -9.57 -3.10 23.40
C ALA A 316 -8.21 -3.13 24.16
N GLN A 317 -7.37 -2.12 23.98
CA GLN A 317 -6.05 -2.01 24.64
C GLN A 317 -6.05 -1.10 25.89
N LYS A 318 -7.18 -0.54 26.25
CA LYS A 318 -7.38 0.21 27.52
C LYS A 318 -7.81 -0.69 28.64
#